data_632351d4204033fc423c880c4f66c39e
#
_entry.id   632351d4204033fc423c880c4f66c39e
#
_cell.length_a   1.000
_cell.length_b   1.000
_cell.length_c   1.000
_cell.angle_alpha   90.00
_cell.angle_beta   90.00
_cell.angle_gamma   90.00
#
_symmetry.space_group_name_H-M   'P 1'
#
loop_
_entity.id
_entity.type
_entity.pdbx_description
1 polymer ?
#
loop_
_entity_poly.entity_id
_entity_poly.type
_entity_poly.pdbx_seq_one_letter_code
_entity_poly.pdbx_strand_id
1 'polypeptide(L)'
;VRLSLAGSVLDPMNGEGMDLQLSVDAADSTLILEWLGDDIPDIGGFSMTARLLGDYEAPHLEDISANLNRAGKVHVTATGSVKDIYTGEGLDLAIESRTQQPLLLSWFLFDSPDQLASLDLKGSLQKRNSRLILSNLDADATTHSGLAFTVTGDTEIYSAGRHLGPSDDALKVVFNMPSSSSLSVFDIESIPDFGATSGQFRLLAGMDALAVYDADVRIRSRQADATRLQGRIGNIPLQDDYYASDIDLQVKVGTTNVKAFAARYGTRFADIGSGEAQLRLTGSTDSLRLSQVRLQAGYRSGLQFTANGQIDRLNPANPMQTAVAQFKLSARAADLKELSTITGVELPGLGAIVMNSDLSLQHSTLKLEDIRVDVGRPDQPAIRLQGTAETQLKKGSSIDMEYSVA
;
A
#
# COMPACT_ATOMS: atom_id res chain seq x y z
N VAL A 1 -0.50 42.61 8.17
CA VAL A 1 -1.54 42.37 7.15
C VAL A 1 -2.08 43.70 6.66
N ARG A 2 -2.18 43.89 5.37
CA ARG A 2 -2.89 45.01 4.73
C ARG A 2 -4.11 44.43 4.03
N LEU A 3 -5.27 44.90 4.47
CA LEU A 3 -6.56 44.64 3.80
C LEU A 3 -7.03 45.91 3.14
N SER A 4 -7.38 45.88 1.86
CA SER A 4 -8.02 46.98 1.17
C SER A 4 -9.28 46.49 0.47
N LEU A 5 -10.31 47.34 0.53
CA LEU A 5 -11.57 47.12 -0.11
C LEU A 5 -11.96 48.43 -0.83
N ALA A 6 -12.16 48.39 -2.16
CA ALA A 6 -12.46 49.56 -2.97
C ALA A 6 -13.51 49.19 -4.02
N GLY A 7 -14.47 50.08 -4.22
CA GLY A 7 -15.55 49.88 -5.21
C GLY A 7 -16.84 50.57 -4.83
N SER A 8 -17.98 50.01 -5.18
CA SER A 8 -19.29 50.57 -4.96
C SER A 8 -20.28 49.56 -4.42
N VAL A 9 -21.29 50.03 -3.66
CA VAL A 9 -22.44 49.29 -3.23
C VAL A 9 -23.64 50.13 -3.58
N LEU A 10 -24.61 49.61 -4.33
CA LEU A 10 -25.77 50.37 -4.80
C LEU A 10 -26.69 50.77 -3.69
N ASP A 11 -27.00 49.82 -2.80
CA ASP A 11 -27.77 50.07 -1.58
C ASP A 11 -26.98 49.56 -0.36
N PRO A 12 -26.23 50.46 0.31
CA PRO A 12 -25.45 50.07 1.51
C PRO A 12 -26.28 49.64 2.70
N MET A 13 -27.54 50.04 2.80
CA MET A 13 -28.41 49.70 3.93
C MET A 13 -28.92 48.25 3.85
N ASN A 14 -29.16 47.77 2.65
CA ASN A 14 -29.60 46.40 2.38
C ASN A 14 -28.46 45.50 1.84
N GLY A 15 -27.29 46.09 1.59
CA GLY A 15 -26.14 45.35 1.05
C GLY A 15 -26.34 44.84 -0.37
N GLU A 16 -27.11 45.57 -1.18
CA GLU A 16 -27.41 45.21 -2.57
C GLU A 16 -26.43 45.83 -3.56
N GLY A 17 -26.13 45.08 -4.63
CA GLY A 17 -25.32 45.53 -5.75
C GLY A 17 -23.89 45.84 -5.38
N MET A 18 -23.26 44.99 -4.64
CA MET A 18 -21.80 45.06 -4.31
C MET A 18 -20.96 44.82 -5.55
N ASP A 19 -19.99 45.71 -5.78
CA ASP A 19 -18.90 45.56 -6.76
C ASP A 19 -17.63 46.10 -6.11
N LEU A 20 -16.94 45.25 -5.41
CA LEU A 20 -15.83 45.60 -4.53
C LEU A 20 -14.58 44.84 -4.92
N GLN A 21 -13.50 45.54 -5.11
CA GLN A 21 -12.17 44.94 -5.29
C GLN A 21 -11.56 44.70 -3.92
N LEU A 22 -11.33 43.45 -3.60
CA LEU A 22 -10.66 42.98 -2.40
C LEU A 22 -9.18 42.78 -2.70
N SER A 23 -8.31 43.28 -1.82
CA SER A 23 -6.89 42.96 -1.85
C SER A 23 -6.40 42.70 -0.43
N VAL A 24 -5.74 41.56 -0.27
CA VAL A 24 -5.09 41.14 0.98
C VAL A 24 -3.61 40.98 0.70
N ASP A 25 -2.79 41.56 1.56
CA ASP A 25 -1.32 41.48 1.47
C ASP A 25 -0.77 41.26 2.87
N ALA A 26 -0.06 40.18 3.08
CA ALA A 26 0.58 39.82 4.33
C ALA A 26 2.02 39.41 4.05
N ALA A 27 2.97 40.07 4.71
CA ALA A 27 4.38 39.70 4.61
C ALA A 27 4.69 38.36 5.28
N ASP A 28 3.82 37.93 6.19
CA ASP A 28 3.89 36.71 6.96
C ASP A 28 2.49 36.08 7.06
N SER A 29 2.38 34.83 6.69
CA SER A 29 1.11 34.09 6.69
C SER A 29 0.62 33.71 8.09
N THR A 30 1.48 33.67 9.11
CA THR A 30 1.09 33.33 10.49
C THR A 30 -0.02 34.22 11.00
N LEU A 31 0.00 35.50 10.65
CA LEU A 31 -1.04 36.49 11.04
C LEU A 31 -2.43 36.23 10.40
N ILE A 32 -2.47 35.55 9.26
CA ILE A 32 -3.75 35.15 8.65
C ILE A 32 -4.25 33.84 9.27
N LEU A 33 -3.34 32.96 9.59
CA LEU A 33 -3.60 31.64 10.09
C LEU A 33 -4.01 31.65 11.58
N GLU A 34 -3.48 32.56 12.40
CA GLU A 34 -4.01 32.87 13.72
C GLU A 34 -5.49 33.24 13.68
N TRP A 35 -5.93 33.86 12.60
CA TRP A 35 -7.34 34.22 12.37
C TRP A 35 -8.21 32.99 12.08
N LEU A 36 -7.63 31.94 11.50
CA LEU A 36 -8.31 30.67 11.19
C LEU A 36 -8.26 29.68 12.37
N GLY A 37 -7.53 30.01 13.44
CA GLY A 37 -7.56 29.25 14.70
C GLY A 37 -6.63 28.03 14.76
N ASP A 38 -5.71 27.88 13.82
CA ASP A 38 -4.78 26.76 13.77
C ASP A 38 -3.31 27.21 13.89
N ASP A 39 -2.50 26.42 14.57
CA ASP A 39 -1.03 26.58 14.67
C ASP A 39 -0.34 26.18 13.34
N ILE A 40 -0.60 26.91 12.27
CA ILE A 40 0.01 26.64 10.97
C ILE A 40 1.40 27.32 10.91
N PRO A 41 2.44 26.63 10.44
CA PRO A 41 3.79 27.21 10.38
C PRO A 41 3.86 28.38 9.38
N ASP A 42 4.79 29.30 9.61
CA ASP A 42 5.08 30.39 8.66
C ASP A 42 5.44 29.85 7.27
N ILE A 43 4.55 30.06 6.33
CA ILE A 43 4.66 29.64 4.92
C ILE A 43 5.11 30.75 3.99
N GLY A 44 5.41 31.93 4.53
CA GLY A 44 5.90 33.11 3.81
C GLY A 44 4.85 34.15 3.51
N GLY A 45 5.17 35.06 2.62
CA GLY A 45 4.25 36.13 2.23
C GLY A 45 3.05 35.61 1.44
N PHE A 46 1.90 36.18 1.74
CA PHE A 46 0.64 35.90 1.08
C PHE A 46 0.08 37.16 0.44
N SER A 47 -0.36 37.07 -0.80
CA SER A 47 -1.15 38.10 -1.45
C SER A 47 -2.35 37.50 -2.15
N MET A 48 -3.48 38.18 -2.09
CA MET A 48 -4.69 37.78 -2.77
C MET A 48 -5.41 39.01 -3.30
N THR A 49 -5.91 38.92 -4.52
CA THR A 49 -6.87 39.85 -5.08
C THR A 49 -8.11 39.10 -5.54
N ALA A 50 -9.27 39.71 -5.41
CA ALA A 50 -10.53 39.18 -5.91
C ALA A 50 -11.53 40.30 -6.11
N ARG A 51 -12.57 40.06 -6.91
CA ARG A 51 -13.71 40.96 -7.07
C ARG A 51 -14.91 40.34 -6.36
N LEU A 52 -15.41 41.02 -5.32
CA LEU A 52 -16.59 40.64 -4.57
C LEU A 52 -17.82 41.30 -5.21
N LEU A 53 -18.75 40.49 -5.66
CA LEU A 53 -19.92 40.87 -6.41
C LEU A 53 -21.20 40.32 -5.76
N GLY A 54 -22.34 40.88 -6.13
CA GLY A 54 -23.67 40.43 -5.73
C GLY A 54 -24.24 41.16 -4.55
N ASP A 55 -25.18 40.50 -3.85
CA ASP A 55 -25.85 41.01 -2.69
C ASP A 55 -25.36 40.32 -1.41
N TYR A 56 -25.65 40.92 -0.25
CA TYR A 56 -25.21 40.32 1.04
C TYR A 56 -25.72 38.89 1.24
N GLU A 57 -26.90 38.57 0.71
CA GLU A 57 -27.48 37.22 0.82
C GLU A 57 -26.86 36.21 -0.14
N ALA A 58 -26.27 36.69 -1.25
CA ALA A 58 -25.67 35.84 -2.28
C ALA A 58 -24.36 36.44 -2.83
N PRO A 59 -23.36 36.66 -1.97
CA PRO A 59 -22.05 37.20 -2.41
C PRO A 59 -21.24 36.13 -3.14
N HIS A 60 -20.54 36.57 -4.20
CA HIS A 60 -19.66 35.72 -4.96
C HIS A 60 -18.33 36.42 -5.25
N LEU A 61 -17.29 35.60 -5.49
CA LEU A 61 -15.96 36.08 -5.85
C LEU A 61 -15.63 35.71 -7.29
N GLU A 62 -15.18 36.69 -8.04
CA GLU A 62 -14.60 36.53 -9.38
C GLU A 62 -13.15 37.00 -9.38
N ASP A 63 -12.41 36.65 -10.44
CA ASP A 63 -11.02 37.06 -10.66
C ASP A 63 -10.12 36.84 -9.43
N ILE A 64 -10.37 35.75 -8.70
CA ILE A 64 -9.50 35.36 -7.58
C ILE A 64 -8.10 35.10 -8.12
N SER A 65 -7.13 35.78 -7.54
CA SER A 65 -5.70 35.52 -7.78
C SER A 65 -4.99 35.55 -6.43
N ALA A 66 -4.64 34.40 -5.93
CA ALA A 66 -3.93 34.21 -4.67
C ALA A 66 -2.51 33.72 -4.96
N ASN A 67 -1.54 34.25 -4.25
CA ASN A 67 -0.14 33.91 -4.36
C ASN A 67 0.45 33.74 -2.97
N LEU A 68 1.08 32.61 -2.74
CA LEU A 68 1.87 32.33 -1.57
C LEU A 68 3.31 32.16 -2.00
N ASN A 69 4.21 32.94 -1.46
CA ASN A 69 5.61 32.92 -1.85
C ASN A 69 6.54 33.04 -0.63
N ARG A 70 7.39 32.04 -0.45
CA ARG A 70 8.51 32.10 0.47
C ARG A 70 9.80 32.00 -0.33
N ALA A 71 10.56 33.10 -0.36
CA ALA A 71 11.74 33.30 -1.19
C ALA A 71 12.55 32.01 -1.49
N GLY A 72 12.44 31.52 -2.73
CA GLY A 72 13.18 30.36 -3.23
C GLY A 72 12.76 28.99 -2.68
N LYS A 73 11.70 28.90 -1.89
CA LYS A 73 11.30 27.65 -1.21
C LYS A 73 9.89 27.18 -1.52
N VAL A 74 8.91 28.07 -1.51
CA VAL A 74 7.51 27.78 -1.76
C VAL A 74 6.94 28.79 -2.72
N HIS A 75 6.28 28.32 -3.75
CA HIS A 75 5.49 29.13 -4.65
C HIS A 75 4.18 28.41 -4.92
N VAL A 76 3.07 28.97 -4.48
CA VAL A 76 1.73 28.44 -4.73
C VAL A 76 0.88 29.56 -5.31
N THR A 77 0.22 29.30 -6.41
CA THR A 77 -0.76 30.20 -7.02
C THR A 77 -2.11 29.51 -7.10
N ALA A 78 -3.16 30.26 -6.84
CA ALA A 78 -4.53 29.82 -7.07
C ALA A 78 -5.29 30.92 -7.80
N THR A 79 -5.98 30.57 -8.88
CA THR A 79 -6.77 31.51 -9.68
C THR A 79 -8.15 30.92 -9.95
N GLY A 80 -9.20 31.77 -9.97
CA GLY A 80 -10.53 31.27 -10.27
C GLY A 80 -11.67 32.10 -9.70
N SER A 81 -12.76 31.41 -9.30
CA SER A 81 -13.99 32.05 -8.81
C SER A 81 -14.75 31.15 -7.82
N VAL A 82 -15.66 31.75 -7.07
CA VAL A 82 -16.63 31.09 -6.16
C VAL A 82 -17.99 31.75 -6.33
N LYS A 83 -19.02 30.99 -6.73
CA LYS A 83 -20.37 31.52 -6.96
C LYS A 83 -21.18 31.81 -5.69
N ASP A 84 -20.86 31.09 -4.63
CA ASP A 84 -21.47 31.28 -3.31
C ASP A 84 -20.40 31.13 -2.24
N ILE A 85 -20.06 32.23 -1.60
CA ILE A 85 -18.98 32.25 -0.57
C ILE A 85 -19.39 31.48 0.68
N TYR A 86 -20.68 31.48 1.05
CA TYR A 86 -21.14 30.86 2.28
C TYR A 86 -21.13 29.33 2.22
N THR A 87 -21.49 28.79 1.07
CA THR A 87 -21.52 27.32 0.88
C THR A 87 -20.30 26.78 0.14
N GLY A 88 -19.53 27.67 -0.48
CA GLY A 88 -18.44 27.30 -1.41
C GLY A 88 -18.95 26.68 -2.72
N GLU A 89 -20.26 26.74 -3.00
CA GLU A 89 -20.83 26.20 -4.23
C GLU A 89 -20.35 27.00 -5.44
N GLY A 90 -20.08 26.31 -6.55
CA GLY A 90 -19.50 26.90 -7.74
C GLY A 90 -18.05 27.37 -7.57
N LEU A 91 -17.34 26.82 -6.58
CA LEU A 91 -15.88 26.91 -6.50
C LEU A 91 -15.26 26.36 -7.79
N ASP A 92 -14.37 27.12 -8.39
CA ASP A 92 -13.57 26.71 -9.54
C ASP A 92 -12.20 27.38 -9.44
N LEU A 93 -11.22 26.66 -8.89
CA LEU A 93 -9.86 27.16 -8.66
C LEU A 93 -8.85 26.33 -9.43
N ALA A 94 -8.05 26.97 -10.28
CA ALA A 94 -6.83 26.40 -10.81
C ALA A 94 -5.70 26.64 -9.80
N ILE A 95 -4.99 25.59 -9.46
CA ILE A 95 -3.90 25.61 -8.47
C ILE A 95 -2.62 25.15 -9.15
N GLU A 96 -1.55 25.92 -8.95
CA GLU A 96 -0.19 25.54 -9.34
C GLU A 96 0.73 25.74 -8.14
N SER A 97 1.53 24.73 -7.82
CA SER A 97 2.50 24.77 -6.74
C SER A 97 3.85 24.26 -7.22
N ARG A 98 4.90 24.98 -6.91
CA ARG A 98 6.30 24.55 -7.05
C ARG A 98 7.01 24.79 -5.74
N THR A 99 7.52 23.73 -5.14
CA THR A 99 8.19 23.88 -3.86
C THR A 99 9.34 22.89 -3.69
N GLN A 100 10.46 23.40 -3.18
CA GLN A 100 11.62 22.62 -2.77
C GLN A 100 11.65 22.36 -1.26
N GLN A 101 10.70 22.90 -0.51
CA GLN A 101 10.47 22.64 0.91
C GLN A 101 8.96 22.71 1.16
N PRO A 102 8.20 21.66 0.85
CA PRO A 102 6.75 21.68 0.93
C PRO A 102 6.22 21.51 2.37
N LEU A 103 6.70 22.34 3.30
CA LEU A 103 6.28 22.34 4.70
C LEU A 103 4.76 22.36 4.90
N LEU A 104 4.04 23.06 4.01
CA LEU A 104 2.58 23.17 4.09
C LEU A 104 1.84 21.89 3.75
N LEU A 105 2.24 21.25 2.64
CA LEU A 105 1.54 20.06 2.16
C LEU A 105 1.94 18.84 2.97
N SER A 106 3.15 18.82 3.52
CA SER A 106 3.53 17.79 4.47
C SER A 106 2.73 17.88 5.75
N TRP A 107 2.34 19.07 6.19
CA TRP A 107 1.48 19.25 7.36
C TRP A 107 0.04 18.69 7.14
N PHE A 108 -0.47 18.75 5.91
CA PHE A 108 -1.77 18.15 5.55
C PHE A 108 -1.71 16.66 5.20
N LEU A 109 -0.54 16.16 4.77
CA LEU A 109 -0.39 14.79 4.24
C LEU A 109 0.41 13.87 5.16
N PHE A 110 1.21 14.42 6.09
CA PHE A 110 2.14 13.68 6.92
C PHE A 110 2.21 14.30 8.32
N ASP A 111 2.30 13.48 9.34
CA ASP A 111 2.48 13.94 10.72
C ASP A 111 3.83 14.65 10.95
N SER A 112 4.76 14.53 10.00
CA SER A 112 6.08 15.13 10.06
C SER A 112 6.38 16.03 8.86
N PRO A 113 6.44 17.36 9.03
CA PRO A 113 6.58 18.32 7.93
C PRO A 113 7.88 18.24 7.11
N ASP A 114 8.93 17.64 7.67
CA ASP A 114 10.26 17.59 7.02
C ASP A 114 10.44 16.43 6.05
N GLN A 115 9.39 15.69 5.73
CA GLN A 115 9.46 14.47 4.94
C GLN A 115 9.57 14.73 3.43
N LEU A 116 8.90 15.74 2.90
CA LEU A 116 8.95 16.05 1.48
C LEU A 116 10.19 16.89 1.12
N ALA A 117 10.91 16.49 0.09
CA ALA A 117 12.05 17.22 -0.47
C ALA A 117 11.62 18.18 -1.59
N SER A 118 10.64 17.77 -2.41
CA SER A 118 10.08 18.61 -3.47
C SER A 118 8.64 18.22 -3.78
N LEU A 119 7.87 19.18 -4.27
CA LEU A 119 6.55 19.00 -4.86
C LEU A 119 6.36 19.97 -6.02
N ASP A 120 5.96 19.45 -7.16
CA ASP A 120 5.43 20.19 -8.31
C ASP A 120 4.00 19.71 -8.52
N LEU A 121 3.02 20.60 -8.50
CA LEU A 121 1.61 20.25 -8.55
C LEU A 121 0.86 21.23 -9.42
N LYS A 122 0.02 20.72 -10.31
CA LYS A 122 -0.97 21.47 -11.08
C LYS A 122 -2.30 20.75 -11.03
N GLY A 123 -3.39 21.49 -11.02
CA GLY A 123 -4.72 20.92 -11.06
C GLY A 123 -5.79 21.96 -10.85
N SER A 124 -7.03 21.54 -10.90
CA SER A 124 -8.15 22.38 -10.53
C SER A 124 -9.02 21.72 -9.48
N LEU A 125 -9.52 22.56 -8.56
CA LEU A 125 -10.43 22.17 -7.49
C LEU A 125 -11.79 22.81 -7.78
N GLN A 126 -12.81 21.98 -7.92
CA GLN A 126 -14.17 22.42 -8.24
C GLN A 126 -15.14 21.88 -7.20
N LYS A 127 -16.15 22.69 -6.84
CA LYS A 127 -17.30 22.24 -6.06
C LYS A 127 -18.58 22.45 -6.85
N ARG A 128 -19.29 21.36 -7.14
CA ARG A 128 -20.55 21.36 -7.87
C ARG A 128 -21.54 20.40 -7.22
N ASN A 129 -22.75 20.89 -6.91
CA ASN A 129 -23.79 20.08 -6.27
C ASN A 129 -23.28 19.38 -5.00
N SER A 130 -22.60 20.11 -4.14
CA SER A 130 -21.96 19.62 -2.90
C SER A 130 -20.88 18.54 -3.10
N ARG A 131 -20.41 18.35 -4.35
CA ARG A 131 -19.30 17.43 -4.68
C ARG A 131 -18.03 18.21 -4.90
N LEU A 132 -16.96 17.75 -4.27
CA LEU A 132 -15.62 18.28 -4.48
C LEU A 132 -14.90 17.43 -5.52
N ILE A 133 -14.45 18.07 -6.60
CA ILE A 133 -13.83 17.43 -7.77
C ILE A 133 -12.44 18.00 -7.92
N LEU A 134 -11.43 17.11 -7.96
CA LEU A 134 -10.09 17.42 -8.42
C LEU A 134 -10.00 17.01 -9.88
N SER A 135 -9.59 17.92 -10.75
CA SER A 135 -9.45 17.63 -12.18
C SER A 135 -8.13 18.16 -12.73
N ASN A 136 -7.66 17.50 -13.81
CA ASN A 136 -6.38 17.78 -14.45
C ASN A 136 -5.21 17.77 -13.45
N LEU A 137 -5.31 16.92 -12.41
CA LEU A 137 -4.22 16.82 -11.43
C LEU A 137 -2.99 16.22 -12.11
N ASP A 138 -1.88 16.90 -11.94
CA ASP A 138 -0.53 16.48 -12.33
C ASP A 138 0.41 16.90 -11.21
N ALA A 139 0.87 15.92 -10.44
CA ALA A 139 1.68 16.18 -9.26
C ALA A 139 2.87 15.22 -9.21
N ASP A 140 4.05 15.77 -9.10
CA ASP A 140 5.30 15.04 -8.85
C ASP A 140 5.84 15.42 -7.49
N ALA A 141 6.13 14.42 -6.67
CA ALA A 141 6.70 14.65 -5.35
C ALA A 141 7.87 13.70 -5.07
N THR A 142 8.81 14.18 -4.26
CA THR A 142 9.92 13.38 -3.73
C THR A 142 10.06 13.62 -2.24
N THR A 143 10.47 12.59 -1.52
CA THR A 143 10.80 12.68 -0.09
C THR A 143 12.30 12.70 0.14
N HIS A 144 12.75 13.14 1.30
CA HIS A 144 14.17 13.06 1.70
C HIS A 144 14.67 11.61 1.79
N SER A 145 13.78 10.65 2.04
CA SER A 145 14.10 9.21 2.05
C SER A 145 14.22 8.59 0.65
N GLY A 146 13.97 9.38 -0.42
CA GLY A 146 14.08 8.94 -1.81
C GLY A 146 12.83 8.27 -2.38
N LEU A 147 11.69 8.30 -1.69
CA LEU A 147 10.41 7.96 -2.29
C LEU A 147 10.04 9.04 -3.29
N ALA A 148 9.79 8.65 -4.52
CA ALA A 148 9.26 9.52 -5.59
C ALA A 148 7.90 9.00 -6.02
N PHE A 149 6.94 9.90 -6.23
CA PHE A 149 5.63 9.55 -6.75
C PHE A 149 5.08 10.62 -7.67
N THR A 150 4.36 10.16 -8.69
CA THR A 150 3.60 10.98 -9.63
C THR A 150 2.13 10.63 -9.48
N VAL A 151 1.27 11.64 -9.35
CA VAL A 151 -0.18 11.49 -9.25
C VAL A 151 -0.83 12.25 -10.38
N THR A 152 -1.62 11.58 -11.22
CA THR A 152 -2.27 12.21 -12.38
C THR A 152 -3.73 11.80 -12.50
N GLY A 153 -4.55 12.68 -13.08
CA GLY A 153 -5.94 12.37 -13.45
C GLY A 153 -6.98 13.24 -12.77
N ASP A 154 -8.19 12.71 -12.77
CA ASP A 154 -9.36 13.34 -12.19
C ASP A 154 -9.94 12.44 -11.09
N THR A 155 -10.50 13.03 -10.05
CA THR A 155 -11.22 12.29 -9.02
C THR A 155 -12.28 13.17 -8.36
N GLU A 156 -13.39 12.54 -7.97
CA GLU A 156 -14.35 13.12 -7.05
C GLU A 156 -13.95 12.73 -5.62
N ILE A 157 -13.98 13.66 -4.68
CA ILE A 157 -13.83 13.35 -3.27
C ILE A 157 -15.23 12.96 -2.76
N TYR A 158 -15.43 11.67 -2.57
CA TYR A 158 -16.71 11.10 -2.24
C TYR A 158 -17.09 11.31 -0.77
N SER A 159 -18.39 11.47 -0.52
CA SER A 159 -18.93 11.62 0.84
C SER A 159 -18.63 10.38 1.71
N ALA A 160 -18.56 10.60 3.02
CA ALA A 160 -18.36 9.54 4.00
C ALA A 160 -19.40 8.42 3.88
N GLY A 161 -18.97 7.17 4.10
CA GLY A 161 -19.83 5.98 4.02
C GLY A 161 -20.18 5.52 2.61
N ARG A 162 -19.73 6.20 1.54
CA ARG A 162 -19.92 5.71 0.18
C ARG A 162 -18.96 4.56 -0.14
N HIS A 163 -19.49 3.48 -0.66
CA HIS A 163 -18.66 2.41 -1.22
C HIS A 163 -17.94 2.89 -2.49
N LEU A 164 -16.60 2.85 -2.49
CA LEU A 164 -15.76 3.25 -3.61
C LEU A 164 -15.62 2.06 -4.57
N GLY A 165 -15.98 2.23 -5.84
CA GLY A 165 -15.99 1.17 -6.83
C GLY A 165 -14.98 1.37 -7.97
N PRO A 166 -14.59 0.30 -8.69
CA PRO A 166 -13.56 0.39 -9.73
C PRO A 166 -13.97 1.22 -10.96
N SER A 167 -15.26 1.55 -11.10
CA SER A 167 -15.79 2.41 -12.17
C SER A 167 -15.78 3.89 -11.83
N ASP A 168 -15.48 4.25 -10.57
CA ASP A 168 -15.41 5.65 -10.15
C ASP A 168 -14.14 6.32 -10.70
N ASP A 169 -14.19 7.66 -10.86
CA ASP A 169 -13.04 8.44 -11.28
C ASP A 169 -11.93 8.32 -10.23
N ALA A 170 -10.73 8.03 -10.69
CA ALA A 170 -9.62 7.68 -9.84
C ALA A 170 -8.31 8.31 -10.32
N LEU A 171 -7.50 8.75 -9.37
CA LEU A 171 -6.15 9.22 -9.64
C LEU A 171 -5.24 8.04 -9.98
N LYS A 172 -4.42 8.20 -11.00
CA LYS A 172 -3.32 7.27 -11.29
C LYS A 172 -2.12 7.68 -10.47
N VAL A 173 -1.63 6.76 -9.65
CA VAL A 173 -0.41 6.93 -8.86
C VAL A 173 0.67 6.02 -9.41
N VAL A 174 1.84 6.58 -9.68
CA VAL A 174 3.06 5.85 -10.03
C VAL A 174 4.10 6.19 -8.98
N PHE A 175 4.80 5.20 -8.45
CA PHE A 175 5.79 5.44 -7.41
C PHE A 175 7.05 4.61 -7.60
N ASN A 176 8.14 5.13 -7.05
CA ASN A 176 9.42 4.45 -6.99
C ASN A 176 10.12 4.80 -5.67
N MET A 177 10.60 3.79 -4.96
CA MET A 177 11.38 3.96 -3.74
C MET A 177 12.59 3.04 -3.75
N PRO A 178 13.78 3.55 -3.33
CA PRO A 178 15.01 2.77 -3.33
C PRO A 178 15.05 1.68 -2.26
N SER A 179 14.26 1.84 -1.20
CA SER A 179 14.14 0.91 -0.07
C SER A 179 12.77 1.02 0.56
N SER A 180 12.22 -0.08 1.09
CA SER A 180 10.98 -0.04 1.87
C SER A 180 11.09 0.77 3.16
N SER A 181 12.31 1.02 3.66
CA SER A 181 12.53 1.96 4.77
C SER A 181 12.09 3.40 4.45
N SER A 182 11.96 3.75 3.18
CA SER A 182 11.39 5.04 2.75
C SER A 182 9.93 5.21 3.16
N LEU A 183 9.23 4.14 3.52
CA LEU A 183 7.85 4.17 4.03
C LEU A 183 7.74 4.64 5.50
N SER A 184 8.86 4.78 6.21
CA SER A 184 8.87 5.40 7.55
C SER A 184 8.33 6.84 7.55
N VAL A 185 8.29 7.46 6.38
CA VAL A 185 7.60 8.72 6.09
C VAL A 185 6.11 8.70 6.51
N PHE A 186 5.47 7.54 6.49
CA PHE A 186 4.06 7.36 6.87
C PHE A 186 3.89 6.77 8.28
N ASP A 187 4.87 6.95 9.17
CA ASP A 187 4.92 6.39 10.52
C ASP A 187 4.73 4.86 10.60
N ILE A 188 4.96 4.19 9.49
CA ILE A 188 4.95 2.73 9.46
C ILE A 188 6.28 2.25 10.05
N GLU A 189 6.30 2.07 11.36
CA GLU A 189 7.46 1.53 12.08
C GLU A 189 7.71 0.07 11.72
N SER A 190 8.98 -0.31 11.68
CA SER A 190 9.42 -1.72 11.63
C SER A 190 9.13 -2.49 10.35
N ILE A 191 9.03 -1.84 9.19
CA ILE A 191 9.01 -2.58 7.93
C ILE A 191 10.43 -3.10 7.62
N PRO A 192 10.61 -4.42 7.47
CA PRO A 192 11.88 -4.96 7.00
C PRO A 192 12.28 -4.35 5.65
N ASP A 193 13.57 -4.14 5.42
CA ASP A 193 14.03 -3.68 4.11
C ASP A 193 13.82 -4.77 3.04
N PHE A 194 12.73 -4.64 2.31
CA PHE A 194 12.41 -5.52 1.17
C PHE A 194 13.21 -5.18 -0.09
N GLY A 195 13.91 -4.02 -0.11
CA GLY A 195 14.65 -3.52 -1.25
C GLY A 195 13.88 -2.50 -2.09
N ALA A 196 14.40 -2.23 -3.28
CA ALA A 196 13.81 -1.25 -4.20
C ALA A 196 12.40 -1.68 -4.62
N THR A 197 11.44 -0.76 -4.49
CA THR A 197 10.04 -1.00 -4.81
C THR A 197 9.55 0.03 -5.80
N SER A 198 8.84 -0.41 -6.81
CA SER A 198 8.19 0.45 -7.78
C SER A 198 6.82 -0.10 -8.14
N GLY A 199 5.92 0.77 -8.53
CA GLY A 199 4.59 0.32 -8.90
C GLY A 199 3.69 1.43 -9.39
N GLN A 200 2.47 1.02 -9.72
CA GLN A 200 1.38 1.91 -10.07
C GLN A 200 0.07 1.36 -9.54
N PHE A 201 -0.87 2.24 -9.31
CA PHE A 201 -2.24 1.90 -8.93
C PHE A 201 -3.19 3.06 -9.24
N ARG A 202 -4.49 2.79 -9.18
CA ARG A 202 -5.54 3.80 -9.19
C ARG A 202 -5.99 4.03 -7.76
N LEU A 203 -6.04 5.30 -7.35
CA LEU A 203 -6.43 5.74 -6.01
C LEU A 203 -7.78 6.45 -6.10
N LEU A 204 -8.75 5.98 -5.36
CA LEU A 204 -10.02 6.67 -5.12
C LEU A 204 -9.99 7.26 -3.71
N ALA A 205 -10.46 8.49 -3.59
CA ALA A 205 -10.49 9.20 -2.32
C ALA A 205 -11.95 9.43 -1.88
N GLY A 206 -12.30 8.94 -0.68
CA GLY A 206 -13.47 9.33 0.07
C GLY A 206 -13.09 10.21 1.26
N MET A 207 -14.08 10.80 1.91
CA MET A 207 -13.87 11.63 3.11
C MET A 207 -13.43 10.81 4.32
N ASP A 208 -13.73 9.52 4.35
CA ASP A 208 -13.47 8.60 5.46
C ASP A 208 -12.63 7.36 5.08
N ALA A 209 -12.44 7.12 3.78
CA ALA A 209 -11.69 5.96 3.31
C ALA A 209 -11.02 6.20 1.95
N LEU A 210 -9.98 5.44 1.70
CA LEU A 210 -9.33 5.30 0.38
C LEU A 210 -9.63 3.93 -0.20
N ALA A 211 -9.53 3.81 -1.53
CA ALA A 211 -9.51 2.53 -2.22
C ALA A 211 -8.41 2.50 -3.28
N VAL A 212 -7.77 1.36 -3.40
CA VAL A 212 -6.69 1.10 -4.36
C VAL A 212 -7.15 0.04 -5.34
N TYR A 213 -7.09 0.34 -6.64
CA TYR A 213 -7.43 -0.55 -7.73
C TYR A 213 -6.29 -0.68 -8.73
N ASP A 214 -6.30 -1.76 -9.48
CA ASP A 214 -5.32 -2.03 -10.55
C ASP A 214 -3.85 -1.90 -10.09
N ALA A 215 -3.60 -2.25 -8.83
CA ALA A 215 -2.26 -2.22 -8.28
C ALA A 215 -1.36 -3.21 -9.03
N ASP A 216 -0.18 -2.75 -9.42
CA ASP A 216 0.93 -3.57 -9.94
C ASP A 216 2.22 -3.08 -9.29
N VAL A 217 2.63 -3.74 -8.22
CA VAL A 217 3.78 -3.37 -7.39
C VAL A 217 4.87 -4.42 -7.55
N ARG A 218 6.09 -3.99 -7.77
CA ARG A 218 7.28 -4.83 -7.91
C ARG A 218 8.31 -4.45 -6.88
N ILE A 219 8.75 -5.45 -6.14
CA ILE A 219 9.79 -5.34 -5.12
C ILE A 219 10.99 -6.12 -5.62
N ARG A 220 12.16 -5.49 -5.63
CA ARG A 220 13.43 -6.11 -6.03
C ARG A 220 14.46 -5.98 -4.92
N SER A 221 14.84 -7.08 -4.35
CA SER A 221 15.92 -7.10 -3.37
C SER A 221 17.29 -7.12 -4.07
N ARG A 222 18.32 -6.65 -3.35
CA ARG A 222 19.71 -6.70 -3.82
C ARG A 222 20.21 -8.12 -4.06
N GLN A 223 19.52 -9.15 -3.53
CA GLN A 223 19.90 -10.56 -3.64
C GLN A 223 19.14 -11.31 -4.74
N ALA A 224 18.66 -10.61 -5.77
CA ALA A 224 17.92 -11.15 -6.91
C ALA A 224 16.53 -11.74 -6.56
N ASP A 225 15.98 -11.43 -5.38
CA ASP A 225 14.60 -11.78 -5.08
C ASP A 225 13.67 -10.79 -5.77
N ALA A 226 12.59 -11.31 -6.33
CA ALA A 226 11.56 -10.51 -6.97
C ALA A 226 10.20 -10.86 -6.38
N THR A 227 9.47 -9.83 -5.94
CA THR A 227 8.09 -9.97 -5.52
C THR A 227 7.21 -9.08 -6.39
N ARG A 228 6.07 -9.59 -6.83
CA ARG A 228 5.06 -8.83 -7.55
C ARG A 228 3.72 -8.98 -6.85
N LEU A 229 3.08 -7.85 -6.61
CA LEU A 229 1.74 -7.75 -6.03
C LEU A 229 0.83 -7.13 -7.08
N GLN A 230 -0.31 -7.74 -7.35
CA GLN A 230 -1.30 -7.23 -8.30
C GLN A 230 -2.69 -7.38 -7.72
N GLY A 231 -3.55 -6.36 -7.88
CA GLY A 231 -4.95 -6.46 -7.46
C GLY A 231 -5.50 -5.18 -6.87
N ARG A 232 -6.29 -5.32 -5.79
CA ARG A 232 -7.01 -4.21 -5.18
C ARG A 232 -7.10 -4.32 -3.66
N ILE A 233 -7.36 -3.16 -3.03
CA ILE A 233 -7.82 -3.01 -1.65
C ILE A 233 -9.00 -2.04 -1.71
N GLY A 234 -10.22 -2.53 -1.51
CA GLY A 234 -11.43 -1.76 -1.77
C GLY A 234 -11.79 -0.76 -0.67
N ASN A 235 -11.23 -0.91 0.53
CA ASN A 235 -11.47 0.01 1.63
C ASN A 235 -10.28 0.09 2.58
N ILE A 236 -9.73 1.29 2.74
CA ILE A 236 -8.67 1.65 3.68
C ILE A 236 -9.18 2.85 4.47
N PRO A 237 -9.68 2.68 5.71
CA PRO A 237 -10.18 3.79 6.53
C PRO A 237 -9.08 4.83 6.80
N LEU A 238 -9.46 6.11 6.80
CA LEU A 238 -8.56 7.23 7.15
C LEU A 238 -8.53 7.51 8.66
N GLN A 239 -9.53 7.02 9.39
CA GLN A 239 -9.64 7.16 10.84
C GLN A 239 -9.57 5.77 11.46
N ASP A 240 -8.75 5.62 12.48
CA ASP A 240 -8.55 4.42 13.30
C ASP A 240 -7.86 3.21 12.63
N ASP A 241 -6.88 2.69 13.38
CA ASP A 241 -6.24 1.38 13.30
C ASP A 241 -6.24 0.71 11.91
N TYR A 242 -5.29 1.03 11.08
CA TYR A 242 -4.83 0.31 9.86
C TYR A 242 -5.68 -0.90 9.39
N TYR A 243 -6.99 -0.79 9.49
CA TYR A 243 -7.94 -1.81 9.08
C TYR A 243 -8.24 -1.66 7.60
N ALA A 244 -7.75 -2.58 6.78
CA ALA A 244 -8.12 -2.63 5.38
C ALA A 244 -9.05 -3.82 5.12
N SER A 245 -10.02 -3.64 4.25
CA SER A 245 -10.98 -4.67 3.83
C SER A 245 -11.17 -4.70 2.32
N ASP A 246 -11.90 -5.69 1.82
CA ASP A 246 -12.04 -5.97 0.39
C ASP A 246 -10.67 -6.12 -0.31
N ILE A 247 -9.76 -6.83 0.37
CA ILE A 247 -8.44 -7.14 -0.16
C ILE A 247 -8.59 -8.27 -1.18
N ASP A 248 -8.02 -8.08 -2.37
CA ASP A 248 -7.90 -9.11 -3.40
C ASP A 248 -6.58 -8.91 -4.15
N LEU A 249 -5.54 -9.58 -3.69
CA LEU A 249 -4.18 -9.43 -4.20
C LEU A 249 -3.63 -10.77 -4.70
N GLN A 250 -3.06 -10.77 -5.89
CA GLN A 250 -2.21 -11.83 -6.38
C GLN A 250 -0.77 -11.52 -6.03
N VAL A 251 -0.10 -12.47 -5.40
CA VAL A 251 1.29 -12.34 -4.96
C VAL A 251 2.13 -13.39 -5.66
N LYS A 252 3.23 -12.95 -6.28
CA LYS A 252 4.26 -13.82 -6.85
C LYS A 252 5.59 -13.45 -6.23
N VAL A 253 6.31 -14.45 -5.73
CA VAL A 253 7.62 -14.29 -5.11
C VAL A 253 8.58 -15.24 -5.80
N GLY A 254 9.75 -14.73 -6.17
CA GLY A 254 10.84 -15.53 -6.68
C GLY A 254 12.12 -15.23 -5.90
N THR A 255 12.88 -16.26 -5.56
CA THR A 255 14.19 -16.11 -4.91
C THR A 255 15.21 -17.07 -5.50
N THR A 256 16.44 -16.64 -5.57
CA THR A 256 17.57 -17.52 -5.95
C THR A 256 18.06 -18.36 -4.79
N ASN A 257 17.70 -18.00 -3.54
CA ASN A 257 18.13 -18.71 -2.33
C ASN A 257 17.02 -18.66 -1.26
N VAL A 258 16.28 -19.76 -1.11
CA VAL A 258 15.16 -19.88 -0.14
C VAL A 258 15.63 -19.69 1.30
N LYS A 259 16.82 -20.22 1.66
CA LYS A 259 17.39 -20.09 3.01
C LYS A 259 17.64 -18.61 3.36
N ALA A 260 18.29 -17.88 2.46
CA ALA A 260 18.58 -16.46 2.66
C ALA A 260 17.29 -15.62 2.69
N PHE A 261 16.32 -15.96 1.85
CA PHE A 261 15.00 -15.33 1.84
C PHE A 261 14.27 -15.53 3.17
N ALA A 262 14.13 -16.77 3.65
CA ALA A 262 13.43 -17.11 4.89
C ALA A 262 14.11 -16.48 6.13
N ALA A 263 15.43 -16.38 6.14
CA ALA A 263 16.17 -15.78 7.25
C ALA A 263 15.83 -14.31 7.50
N ARG A 264 15.39 -13.56 6.47
CA ARG A 264 14.94 -12.16 6.62
C ARG A 264 13.65 -12.03 7.44
N TYR A 265 12.87 -13.08 7.43
CA TYR A 265 11.61 -13.16 8.21
C TYR A 265 11.79 -13.92 9.53
N GLY A 266 13.05 -14.05 10.01
CA GLY A 266 13.36 -14.74 11.26
C GLY A 266 13.16 -16.26 11.21
N THR A 267 12.95 -16.83 10.02
CA THR A 267 12.70 -18.28 9.84
C THR A 267 13.98 -18.98 9.39
N ARG A 268 14.31 -20.09 10.08
CA ARG A 268 15.44 -20.95 9.68
C ARG A 268 14.94 -22.00 8.70
N PHE A 269 15.49 -21.99 7.50
CA PHE A 269 15.20 -22.97 6.46
C PHE A 269 16.48 -23.65 6.01
N ALA A 270 16.36 -24.92 5.60
CA ALA A 270 17.49 -25.62 4.98
C ALA A 270 17.85 -24.96 3.64
N ASP A 271 19.08 -25.13 3.18
CA ASP A 271 19.49 -24.70 1.85
C ASP A 271 18.94 -25.66 0.80
N ILE A 272 17.82 -25.29 0.21
CA ILE A 272 17.13 -26.07 -0.83
C ILE A 272 17.20 -25.38 -2.20
N GLY A 273 18.02 -24.33 -2.34
CA GLY A 273 18.23 -23.62 -3.62
C GLY A 273 17.23 -22.52 -3.89
N SER A 274 16.88 -22.35 -5.16
CA SER A 274 15.91 -21.34 -5.61
C SER A 274 14.48 -21.71 -5.24
N GLY A 275 13.61 -20.72 -5.18
CA GLY A 275 12.20 -20.95 -4.90
C GLY A 275 11.29 -19.95 -5.60
N GLU A 276 10.07 -20.39 -5.84
CA GLU A 276 8.96 -19.58 -6.34
C GLU A 276 7.71 -19.83 -5.52
N ALA A 277 6.98 -18.76 -5.23
CA ALA A 277 5.68 -18.82 -4.58
C ALA A 277 4.66 -18.01 -5.38
N GLN A 278 3.45 -18.53 -5.48
CA GLN A 278 2.29 -17.83 -6.02
C GLN A 278 1.10 -18.07 -5.12
N LEU A 279 0.35 -17.00 -4.83
CA LEU A 279 -0.88 -17.11 -4.03
C LEU A 279 -1.84 -15.95 -4.35
N ARG A 280 -3.10 -16.13 -3.98
CA ARG A 280 -4.11 -15.07 -3.95
C ARG A 280 -4.50 -14.80 -2.51
N LEU A 281 -4.38 -13.55 -2.07
CA LEU A 281 -4.73 -13.05 -0.75
C LEU A 281 -6.06 -12.31 -0.85
N THR A 282 -7.05 -12.71 -0.03
CA THR A 282 -8.38 -12.07 0.00
C THR A 282 -8.84 -11.87 1.44
N GLY A 283 -9.76 -10.91 1.66
CA GLY A 283 -10.38 -10.67 2.97
C GLY A 283 -10.11 -9.29 3.55
N SER A 284 -9.80 -9.25 4.84
CA SER A 284 -9.49 -8.04 5.61
C SER A 284 -8.21 -8.24 6.43
N THR A 285 -7.62 -7.17 6.96
CA THR A 285 -6.36 -7.24 7.71
C THR A 285 -6.42 -8.11 8.97
N ASP A 286 -7.60 -8.33 9.53
CA ASP A 286 -7.83 -9.21 10.70
C ASP A 286 -8.25 -10.63 10.32
N SER A 287 -8.69 -10.85 9.07
CA SER A 287 -9.17 -12.15 8.59
C SER A 287 -8.81 -12.35 7.11
N LEU A 288 -7.61 -12.83 6.89
CA LEU A 288 -7.08 -13.11 5.56
C LEU A 288 -7.33 -14.56 5.15
N ARG A 289 -7.49 -14.76 3.86
CA ARG A 289 -7.51 -16.06 3.19
C ARG A 289 -6.44 -16.08 2.10
N LEU A 290 -5.58 -17.10 2.14
CA LEU A 290 -4.63 -17.39 1.09
C LEU A 290 -5.16 -18.57 0.27
N SER A 291 -5.49 -18.35 -0.97
CA SER A 291 -5.97 -19.37 -1.89
C SER A 291 -4.99 -19.53 -3.06
N GLN A 292 -5.14 -20.64 -3.79
CA GLN A 292 -4.28 -20.94 -4.95
C GLN A 292 -2.78 -20.91 -4.61
N VAL A 293 -2.44 -21.26 -3.36
CA VAL A 293 -1.05 -21.27 -2.91
C VAL A 293 -0.29 -22.35 -3.68
N ARG A 294 0.76 -21.94 -4.36
CA ARG A 294 1.70 -22.83 -5.05
C ARG A 294 3.11 -22.44 -4.64
N LEU A 295 3.82 -23.37 -4.05
CA LEU A 295 5.21 -23.19 -3.65
C LEU A 295 6.04 -24.23 -4.41
N GLN A 296 7.15 -23.77 -4.96
CA GLN A 296 8.14 -24.64 -5.60
C GLN A 296 9.51 -24.21 -5.09
N ALA A 297 10.35 -25.16 -4.71
CA ALA A 297 11.71 -24.88 -4.29
C ALA A 297 12.62 -26.07 -4.67
N GLY A 298 13.91 -25.78 -4.90
CA GLY A 298 14.89 -26.82 -5.14
C GLY A 298 15.92 -26.47 -6.20
N TYR A 299 16.91 -27.35 -6.33
CA TYR A 299 17.94 -27.29 -7.35
C TYR A 299 17.45 -27.98 -8.63
N ARG A 300 17.83 -27.46 -9.80
CA ARG A 300 17.45 -28.05 -11.11
C ARG A 300 17.93 -29.49 -11.28
N SER A 301 19.01 -29.87 -10.61
CA SER A 301 19.67 -31.17 -10.71
C SER A 301 19.57 -32.01 -9.43
N GLY A 302 18.76 -31.63 -8.47
CA GLY A 302 18.71 -32.29 -7.18
C GLY A 302 17.32 -32.28 -6.55
N LEU A 303 17.26 -31.97 -5.25
CA LEU A 303 16.02 -31.92 -4.50
C LEU A 303 15.04 -30.90 -5.07
N GLN A 304 13.81 -31.30 -5.26
CA GLN A 304 12.68 -30.47 -5.63
C GLN A 304 11.57 -30.66 -4.60
N PHE A 305 10.98 -29.56 -4.18
CA PHE A 305 9.86 -29.53 -3.27
C PHE A 305 8.71 -28.72 -3.87
N THR A 306 7.50 -29.21 -3.75
CA THR A 306 6.29 -28.50 -4.14
C THR A 306 5.25 -28.57 -3.03
N ALA A 307 4.52 -27.47 -2.81
CA ALA A 307 3.35 -27.45 -1.95
C ALA A 307 2.23 -26.68 -2.66
N ASN A 308 1.03 -27.29 -2.69
CA ASN A 308 -0.16 -26.68 -3.26
C ASN A 308 -1.28 -26.73 -2.25
N GLY A 309 -1.96 -25.59 -2.01
CA GLY A 309 -3.01 -25.59 -1.00
C GLY A 309 -3.64 -24.23 -0.77
N GLN A 310 -4.16 -24.07 0.43
CA GLN A 310 -4.81 -22.87 0.91
C GLN A 310 -4.64 -22.70 2.42
N ILE A 311 -4.83 -21.46 2.90
CA ILE A 311 -4.92 -21.11 4.30
C ILE A 311 -6.17 -20.25 4.46
N ASP A 312 -7.08 -20.72 5.32
CA ASP A 312 -8.28 -19.98 5.69
C ASP A 312 -8.11 -19.36 7.08
N ARG A 313 -8.79 -18.23 7.33
CA ARG A 313 -8.86 -17.56 8.64
C ARG A 313 -7.49 -17.19 9.23
N LEU A 314 -6.59 -16.68 8.41
CA LEU A 314 -5.31 -16.20 8.89
C LEU A 314 -5.49 -14.81 9.52
N ASN A 315 -5.32 -14.71 10.84
CA ASN A 315 -5.15 -13.42 11.50
C ASN A 315 -3.64 -13.15 11.66
N PRO A 316 -3.08 -12.10 11.03
CA PRO A 316 -1.66 -11.82 11.10
C PRO A 316 -1.13 -11.57 12.52
N ALA A 317 -1.95 -11.06 13.44
CA ALA A 317 -1.57 -10.86 14.83
C ALA A 317 -1.42 -12.19 15.61
N ASN A 318 -2.17 -13.23 15.21
CA ASN A 318 -2.14 -14.55 15.87
C ASN A 318 -2.20 -15.71 14.85
N PRO A 319 -1.24 -15.78 13.91
CA PRO A 319 -1.36 -16.67 12.74
C PRO A 319 -1.47 -18.17 13.10
N MET A 320 -0.70 -18.63 14.08
CA MET A 320 -0.67 -20.05 14.46
C MET A 320 -1.92 -20.52 15.21
N GLN A 321 -2.68 -19.61 15.79
CA GLN A 321 -3.91 -19.95 16.54
C GLN A 321 -5.15 -19.94 15.65
N THR A 322 -5.15 -19.08 14.64
CA THR A 322 -6.32 -18.81 13.81
C THR A 322 -6.29 -19.54 12.47
N ALA A 323 -5.10 -19.81 11.94
CA ALA A 323 -4.95 -20.42 10.63
C ALA A 323 -5.56 -21.83 10.56
N VAL A 324 -6.32 -22.05 9.51
CA VAL A 324 -6.73 -23.37 9.04
C VAL A 324 -6.09 -23.58 7.68
N ALA A 325 -5.16 -24.51 7.57
CA ALA A 325 -4.40 -24.73 6.36
C ALA A 325 -4.54 -26.16 5.84
N GLN A 326 -4.53 -26.29 4.52
CA GLN A 326 -4.54 -27.59 3.82
C GLN A 326 -3.57 -27.51 2.65
N PHE A 327 -2.62 -28.44 2.59
CA PHE A 327 -1.62 -28.50 1.52
C PHE A 327 -1.39 -29.92 1.05
N LYS A 328 -1.18 -30.09 -0.24
CA LYS A 328 -0.55 -31.28 -0.82
C LYS A 328 0.92 -31.01 -1.00
N LEU A 329 1.73 -31.84 -0.36
CA LEU A 329 3.19 -31.74 -0.39
C LEU A 329 3.74 -32.82 -1.30
N SER A 330 4.77 -32.47 -2.09
CA SER A 330 5.55 -33.45 -2.84
C SER A 330 7.02 -33.04 -2.79
N ALA A 331 7.88 -34.00 -2.53
CA ALA A 331 9.34 -33.82 -2.62
C ALA A 331 9.94 -34.95 -3.45
N ARG A 332 10.97 -34.64 -4.22
CA ARG A 332 11.72 -35.61 -5.00
C ARG A 332 13.19 -35.21 -5.09
N ALA A 333 14.04 -36.22 -5.08
CA ALA A 333 15.48 -36.06 -5.37
C ALA A 333 15.96 -37.20 -6.26
N ALA A 334 17.03 -36.97 -7.00
CA ALA A 334 17.60 -37.98 -7.88
C ALA A 334 18.30 -39.11 -7.09
N ASP A 335 18.74 -38.80 -5.87
CA ASP A 335 19.35 -39.78 -4.97
C ASP A 335 19.03 -39.41 -3.51
N LEU A 336 18.77 -40.44 -2.66
CA LEU A 336 18.52 -40.27 -1.24
C LEU A 336 19.64 -39.49 -0.52
N LYS A 337 20.89 -39.64 -0.92
CA LYS A 337 22.03 -38.91 -0.35
C LYS A 337 21.93 -37.39 -0.48
N GLU A 338 21.14 -36.87 -1.42
CA GLU A 338 20.94 -35.41 -1.57
C GLU A 338 20.20 -34.80 -0.37
N LEU A 339 19.42 -35.60 0.35
CA LEU A 339 18.75 -35.18 1.58
C LEU A 339 19.73 -35.00 2.75
N SER A 340 20.95 -35.48 2.67
CA SER A 340 21.97 -35.34 3.73
C SER A 340 22.25 -33.89 4.08
N THR A 341 22.18 -32.98 3.08
CA THR A 341 22.36 -31.53 3.27
C THR A 341 21.23 -30.89 4.09
N ILE A 342 20.05 -31.48 4.07
CA ILE A 342 18.87 -30.98 4.80
C ILE A 342 18.76 -31.61 6.16
N THR A 343 18.93 -32.94 6.24
CA THR A 343 18.77 -33.70 7.48
C THR A 343 19.97 -33.54 8.42
N GLY A 344 21.14 -33.14 7.89
CA GLY A 344 22.41 -33.11 8.63
C GLY A 344 22.94 -34.52 8.95
N VAL A 345 22.32 -35.55 8.39
CA VAL A 345 22.73 -36.97 8.57
C VAL A 345 23.23 -37.50 7.22
N GLU A 346 24.31 -38.21 7.23
CA GLU A 346 24.87 -38.83 6.03
C GLU A 346 23.97 -40.01 5.60
N LEU A 347 23.30 -39.86 4.46
CA LEU A 347 22.38 -40.85 3.93
C LEU A 347 23.03 -41.63 2.78
N PRO A 348 22.75 -42.94 2.65
CA PRO A 348 23.31 -43.77 1.59
C PRO A 348 22.74 -43.43 0.23
N GLY A 349 23.49 -43.68 -0.84
CA GLY A 349 23.04 -43.58 -2.21
C GLY A 349 22.18 -44.78 -2.60
N LEU A 350 20.88 -44.69 -2.37
CA LEU A 350 19.89 -45.75 -2.68
C LEU A 350 19.03 -45.44 -3.91
N GLY A 351 19.42 -44.40 -4.68
CA GLY A 351 18.69 -43.98 -5.86
C GLY A 351 17.63 -42.94 -5.57
N ALA A 352 16.71 -42.76 -6.51
CA ALA A 352 15.71 -41.70 -6.45
C ALA A 352 14.79 -41.83 -5.24
N ILE A 353 14.36 -40.69 -4.71
CA ILE A 353 13.35 -40.61 -3.66
C ILE A 353 12.18 -39.76 -4.14
N VAL A 354 10.95 -40.24 -3.86
CA VAL A 354 9.72 -39.51 -4.04
C VAL A 354 8.93 -39.57 -2.75
N MET A 355 8.51 -38.39 -2.27
CA MET A 355 7.65 -38.26 -1.10
C MET A 355 6.42 -37.48 -1.47
N ASN A 356 5.26 -37.95 -0.99
CA ASN A 356 3.99 -37.23 -1.06
C ASN A 356 3.32 -37.25 0.32
N SER A 357 2.56 -36.22 0.66
CA SER A 357 1.79 -36.16 1.89
C SER A 357 0.73 -35.06 1.81
N ASP A 358 -0.37 -35.25 2.51
CA ASP A 358 -1.37 -34.21 2.76
C ASP A 358 -1.07 -33.58 4.13
N LEU A 359 -0.94 -32.24 4.17
CA LEU A 359 -0.69 -31.49 5.39
C LEU A 359 -1.92 -30.70 5.76
N SER A 360 -2.36 -30.81 7.00
CA SER A 360 -3.40 -29.98 7.58
C SER A 360 -2.89 -29.28 8.85
N LEU A 361 -3.31 -28.03 9.03
CA LEU A 361 -3.09 -27.25 10.26
C LEU A 361 -4.45 -26.78 10.76
N GLN A 362 -4.78 -27.09 12.00
CA GLN A 362 -5.99 -26.62 12.66
C GLN A 362 -5.77 -26.50 14.17
N HIS A 363 -6.14 -25.34 14.75
CA HIS A 363 -6.04 -25.09 16.19
C HIS A 363 -4.67 -25.45 16.79
N SER A 364 -3.59 -25.05 16.13
CA SER A 364 -2.20 -25.36 16.52
C SER A 364 -1.82 -26.84 16.45
N THR A 365 -2.63 -27.68 15.83
CA THR A 365 -2.30 -29.07 15.53
C THR A 365 -1.92 -29.17 14.06
N LEU A 366 -0.69 -29.60 13.80
CA LEU A 366 -0.18 -29.91 12.47
C LEU A 366 -0.27 -31.42 12.25
N LYS A 367 -0.93 -31.86 11.18
CA LYS A 367 -1.08 -33.25 10.82
C LYS A 367 -0.58 -33.49 9.40
N LEU A 368 0.23 -34.52 9.24
CA LEU A 368 0.60 -35.08 7.96
C LEU A 368 -0.13 -36.42 7.79
N GLU A 369 -0.92 -36.51 6.76
CA GLU A 369 -1.70 -37.70 6.39
C GLU A 369 -1.19 -38.23 5.05
N ASP A 370 -1.50 -39.49 4.80
CA ASP A 370 -1.13 -40.18 3.56
C ASP A 370 0.36 -40.01 3.18
N ILE A 371 1.22 -40.00 4.22
CA ILE A 371 2.67 -39.95 3.98
C ILE A 371 3.03 -41.18 3.18
N ARG A 372 3.62 -41.00 2.02
CA ARG A 372 4.20 -42.03 1.18
C ARG A 372 5.60 -41.62 0.75
N VAL A 373 6.56 -42.48 1.06
CA VAL A 373 7.97 -42.28 0.65
C VAL A 373 8.43 -43.55 -0.06
N ASP A 374 8.79 -43.42 -1.33
CA ASP A 374 9.37 -44.45 -2.16
C ASP A 374 10.84 -44.11 -2.43
N VAL A 375 11.75 -45.07 -2.17
CA VAL A 375 13.19 -44.93 -2.43
C VAL A 375 13.63 -46.04 -3.37
N GLY A 376 14.38 -45.67 -4.43
CA GLY A 376 14.88 -46.59 -5.42
C GLY A 376 14.23 -46.32 -6.78
N ARG A 377 14.02 -47.38 -7.58
CA ARG A 377 13.41 -47.24 -8.91
C ARG A 377 11.90 -46.98 -8.78
N PRO A 378 11.32 -46.09 -9.59
CA PRO A 378 9.90 -45.75 -9.50
C PRO A 378 8.93 -46.92 -9.64
N ASP A 379 9.30 -47.92 -10.45
CA ASP A 379 8.52 -49.15 -10.72
C ASP A 379 8.75 -50.26 -9.67
N GLN A 380 9.89 -50.26 -9.01
CA GLN A 380 10.26 -51.22 -7.95
C GLN A 380 11.05 -50.50 -6.84
N PRO A 381 10.40 -49.80 -5.94
CA PRO A 381 11.09 -49.13 -4.85
C PRO A 381 11.77 -50.13 -3.92
N ALA A 382 13.02 -49.89 -3.61
CA ALA A 382 13.77 -50.71 -2.64
C ALA A 382 13.24 -50.53 -1.20
N ILE A 383 12.76 -49.33 -0.87
CA ILE A 383 12.14 -49.01 0.42
C ILE A 383 10.84 -48.26 0.16
N ARG A 384 9.79 -48.67 0.86
CA ARG A 384 8.54 -47.92 0.93
C ARG A 384 8.16 -47.65 2.37
N LEU A 385 7.85 -46.38 2.67
CA LEU A 385 7.32 -45.95 3.96
C LEU A 385 5.94 -45.33 3.73
N GLN A 386 5.01 -45.66 4.62
CA GLN A 386 3.66 -45.11 4.62
C GLN A 386 3.24 -44.83 6.06
N GLY A 387 2.43 -43.79 6.29
CA GLY A 387 1.97 -43.50 7.60
C GLY A 387 1.37 -42.10 7.78
N THR A 388 1.29 -41.72 9.04
CA THR A 388 0.80 -40.44 9.49
C THR A 388 1.72 -39.84 10.55
N ALA A 389 1.76 -38.52 10.66
CA ALA A 389 2.44 -37.84 11.75
C ALA A 389 1.60 -36.66 12.23
N GLU A 390 1.51 -36.51 13.56
CA GLU A 390 0.79 -35.41 14.17
C GLU A 390 1.68 -34.71 15.20
N THR A 391 1.65 -33.39 15.22
CA THR A 391 2.32 -32.59 16.24
C THR A 391 1.42 -31.50 16.75
N GLN A 392 1.28 -31.38 18.04
CA GLN A 392 0.66 -30.25 18.71
C GLN A 392 1.79 -29.27 19.10
N LEU A 393 1.75 -28.05 18.59
CA LEU A 393 2.81 -27.06 18.76
C LEU A 393 3.17 -26.74 20.24
N LYS A 394 2.36 -27.22 21.19
CA LYS A 394 2.57 -27.06 22.65
C LYS A 394 2.65 -28.36 23.43
N LYS A 395 2.40 -29.54 22.87
CA LYS A 395 2.18 -30.80 23.64
C LYS A 395 2.99 -32.01 23.18
N GLY A 396 3.75 -31.93 22.10
CA GLY A 396 4.55 -33.03 21.58
C GLY A 396 4.03 -33.64 20.27
N SER A 397 4.74 -34.63 19.75
CA SER A 397 4.51 -35.24 18.44
C SER A 397 4.22 -36.73 18.57
N SER A 398 3.35 -37.26 17.72
CA SER A 398 3.15 -38.69 17.47
C SER A 398 3.47 -38.99 16.00
N ILE A 399 4.10 -40.12 15.76
CA ILE A 399 4.44 -40.62 14.43
C ILE A 399 4.02 -42.07 14.37
N ASP A 400 3.19 -42.41 13.38
CA ASP A 400 2.79 -43.79 13.08
C ASP A 400 3.22 -44.09 11.63
N MET A 401 4.17 -45.01 11.48
CA MET A 401 4.78 -45.32 10.18
C MET A 401 4.92 -46.81 9.98
N GLU A 402 4.44 -47.32 8.86
CA GLU A 402 4.71 -48.66 8.36
C GLU A 402 5.82 -48.61 7.31
N TYR A 403 6.66 -49.62 7.28
CA TYR A 403 7.71 -49.73 6.26
C TYR A 403 7.74 -51.11 5.62
N SER A 404 8.13 -51.15 4.36
CA SER A 404 8.48 -52.36 3.63
C SER A 404 9.80 -52.20 2.89
N VAL A 405 10.61 -53.25 2.90
CA VAL A 405 11.84 -53.32 2.17
C VAL A 405 11.73 -54.47 1.18
N ALA A 406 12.05 -54.22 -0.09
CA ALA A 406 12.00 -55.22 -1.15
C ALA A 406 13.34 -55.94 -1.31
#